data_b8b6677f6ea5e94f86ed9819e77eae47
#
_entry.id   b8b6677f6ea5e94f86ed9819e77eae47
#
_cell.length_a   1.000
_cell.length_b   1.000
_cell.length_c   1.000
_cell.angle_alpha   90.00
_cell.angle_beta   90.00
_cell.angle_gamma   90.00
#
_symmetry.space_group_name_H-M   'P 1'
#
loop_
_entity.id
_entity.type
_entity.pdbx_description
1 polymer ?
#
loop_
_entity_poly.entity_id
_entity_poly.type
_entity_poly.pdbx_seq_one_letter_code
_entity_poly.pdbx_strand_id
1 'polypeptide(L)'
;MSTEAPARGLKSAAIALHALDKATDRCRECPLGERATQSVFGEGPVHARLMVVGEQPGDKEDLEGRPFVGPAGRLFDRAVAELGWSRERLYVTNAVKHFKYELRGKRRIHKTPAQREAAACLHWLESEIALVQPAALIALGGVAARSLLGRPVAVMSERGQWHQDAAGRQVLVTLHPSALLRGDPQQKEAAWKAWLADLSLASPAYEAVAGRQRESAAPPAGRAKRAARREPA
;
A
#
# COMPACT_ATOMS: atom_id res chain seq x y z
N MET A 1 32.55 -13.03 -3.34
CA MET A 1 32.12 -12.38 -2.08
C MET A 1 30.61 -12.40 -2.05
N SER A 2 30.04 -12.94 -0.99
CA SER A 2 28.71 -13.57 -0.91
C SER A 2 27.50 -12.70 -1.24
N THR A 3 26.66 -13.20 -2.16
CA THR A 3 25.30 -12.72 -2.49
C THR A 3 24.21 -13.13 -1.46
N GLU A 4 24.60 -13.72 -0.32
CA GLU A 4 23.67 -14.29 0.66
C GLU A 4 23.05 -13.29 1.65
N ALA A 5 23.65 -12.15 1.91
CA ALA A 5 23.19 -11.19 2.91
C ALA A 5 21.80 -10.57 2.61
N PRO A 6 21.47 -10.11 1.37
CA PRO A 6 20.15 -9.56 1.06
C PRO A 6 19.02 -10.60 1.14
N ALA A 7 19.29 -11.85 0.75
CA ALA A 7 18.29 -12.92 0.80
C ALA A 7 17.91 -13.34 2.23
N ARG A 8 18.84 -13.27 3.19
CA ARG A 8 18.57 -13.51 4.61
C ARG A 8 17.71 -12.41 5.22
N GLY A 9 17.96 -11.14 4.87
CA GLY A 9 17.14 -10.01 5.31
C GLY A 9 15.69 -10.09 4.83
N LEU A 10 15.47 -10.47 3.57
CA LEU A 10 14.14 -10.66 2.98
C LEU A 10 13.33 -11.75 3.68
N LYS A 11 13.95 -12.91 3.94
CA LYS A 11 13.29 -14.01 4.68
C LYS A 11 12.95 -13.61 6.10
N SER A 12 13.81 -12.88 6.79
CA SER A 12 13.58 -12.38 8.14
C SER A 12 12.40 -11.40 8.19
N ALA A 13 12.32 -10.44 7.26
CA ALA A 13 11.23 -9.46 7.20
C ALA A 13 9.89 -10.13 6.84
N ALA A 14 9.87 -11.11 5.93
CA ALA A 14 8.66 -11.87 5.60
C ALA A 14 8.14 -12.68 6.81
N ILE A 15 9.04 -13.31 7.57
CA ILE A 15 8.68 -14.02 8.81
C ILE A 15 8.13 -13.04 9.85
N ALA A 16 8.76 -11.85 9.98
CA ALA A 16 8.29 -10.83 10.91
C ALA A 16 6.92 -10.28 10.53
N LEU A 17 6.65 -10.02 9.24
CA LEU A 17 5.32 -9.62 8.76
C LEU A 17 4.26 -10.67 9.06
N HIS A 18 4.57 -11.95 8.84
CA HIS A 18 3.64 -13.04 9.17
C HIS A 18 3.38 -13.14 10.70
N ALA A 19 4.39 -12.92 11.51
CA ALA A 19 4.22 -12.88 12.98
C ALA A 19 3.35 -11.70 13.42
N LEU A 20 3.50 -10.52 12.80
CA LEU A 20 2.65 -9.35 13.04
C LEU A 20 1.21 -9.61 12.63
N ASP A 21 0.96 -10.21 11.47
CA ASP A 21 -0.38 -10.61 11.02
C ASP A 21 -1.08 -11.46 12.08
N LYS A 22 -0.41 -12.50 12.58
CA LYS A 22 -0.96 -13.36 13.66
C LYS A 22 -1.15 -12.63 14.98
N ALA A 23 -0.35 -11.63 15.26
CA ALA A 23 -0.49 -10.81 16.47
C ALA A 23 -1.67 -9.82 16.36
N THR A 24 -1.88 -9.19 15.18
CA THR A 24 -3.03 -8.30 14.96
C THR A 24 -4.36 -9.01 15.10
N ASP A 25 -4.46 -10.27 14.70
CA ASP A 25 -5.69 -11.05 14.81
C ASP A 25 -6.14 -11.25 16.28
N ARG A 26 -5.18 -11.26 17.19
CA ARG A 26 -5.41 -11.36 18.64
C ARG A 26 -5.49 -10.00 19.34
N CYS A 27 -5.32 -8.90 18.61
CA CYS A 27 -5.31 -7.56 19.18
C CYS A 27 -6.68 -7.18 19.78
N ARG A 28 -6.67 -6.64 21.01
CA ARG A 28 -7.85 -6.17 21.75
C ARG A 28 -7.60 -4.78 22.37
N GLU A 29 -6.70 -4.01 21.81
CA GLU A 29 -6.33 -2.67 22.30
C GLU A 29 -7.43 -1.62 22.08
N CYS A 30 -8.40 -1.95 21.22
CA CYS A 30 -9.63 -1.17 21.04
C CYS A 30 -10.82 -2.10 20.80
N PRO A 31 -12.08 -1.61 20.97
CA PRO A 31 -13.27 -2.45 20.84
C PRO A 31 -13.48 -3.07 19.45
N LEU A 32 -12.74 -2.64 18.43
CA LEU A 32 -12.92 -3.14 17.07
C LEU A 32 -12.48 -4.59 16.92
N GLY A 33 -11.40 -4.99 17.61
CA GLY A 33 -10.90 -6.37 17.59
C GLY A 33 -11.84 -7.40 18.22
N GLU A 34 -12.81 -6.95 19.06
CA GLU A 34 -13.82 -7.83 19.64
C GLU A 34 -15.02 -8.05 18.71
N ARG A 35 -15.29 -7.10 17.80
CA ARG A 35 -16.50 -7.05 16.97
C ARG A 35 -16.26 -7.51 15.53
N ALA A 36 -15.05 -7.31 15.00
CA ALA A 36 -14.68 -7.75 13.67
C ALA A 36 -14.63 -9.28 13.58
N THR A 37 -14.77 -9.81 12.37
CA THR A 37 -14.64 -11.26 12.12
C THR A 37 -13.19 -11.70 12.31
N GLN A 38 -12.25 -10.89 11.84
CA GLN A 38 -10.81 -11.10 11.92
C GLN A 38 -10.07 -9.77 11.71
N SER A 39 -8.77 -9.75 11.93
CA SER A 39 -7.93 -8.66 11.44
C SER A 39 -7.72 -8.76 9.93
N VAL A 40 -7.48 -7.64 9.28
CA VAL A 40 -7.07 -7.56 7.88
C VAL A 40 -5.72 -6.88 7.83
N PHE A 41 -4.69 -7.70 7.70
CA PHE A 41 -3.31 -7.24 7.62
C PHE A 41 -2.96 -6.75 6.21
N GLY A 42 -1.78 -6.16 6.02
CA GLY A 42 -1.33 -5.73 4.72
C GLY A 42 -0.90 -6.90 3.82
N GLU A 43 -1.01 -6.70 2.51
CA GLU A 43 -0.65 -7.67 1.47
C GLU A 43 0.27 -7.04 0.44
N GLY A 44 1.33 -7.74 0.06
CA GLY A 44 2.28 -7.32 -0.97
C GLY A 44 3.71 -7.78 -0.68
N PRO A 45 4.65 -7.48 -1.59
CA PRO A 45 6.04 -7.89 -1.42
C PRO A 45 6.73 -7.11 -0.28
N VAL A 46 7.61 -7.83 0.42
CA VAL A 46 8.49 -7.26 1.41
C VAL A 46 9.40 -6.27 0.76
N HIS A 47 9.61 -5.15 0.79
CA HIS A 47 10.35 -4.15 0.02
C HIS A 47 9.59 -3.60 -1.21
N ALA A 48 8.26 -3.64 -1.15
CA ALA A 48 7.47 -2.84 -2.07
C ALA A 48 7.93 -1.38 -1.99
N ARG A 49 8.26 -0.79 -3.12
CA ARG A 49 8.71 0.61 -3.17
C ARG A 49 7.56 1.59 -2.89
N LEU A 50 6.34 1.17 -3.19
CA LEU A 50 5.15 1.96 -2.98
C LEU A 50 4.19 1.20 -2.06
N MET A 51 3.85 1.82 -0.93
CA MET A 51 2.85 1.31 0.00
C MET A 51 1.59 2.17 -0.08
N VAL A 52 0.46 1.52 -0.20
CA VAL A 52 -0.86 2.15 -0.25
C VAL A 52 -1.59 1.89 1.05
N VAL A 53 -2.02 2.95 1.71
CA VAL A 53 -2.67 2.89 3.02
C VAL A 53 -4.10 3.43 2.91
N GLY A 54 -5.08 2.57 3.18
CA GLY A 54 -6.49 2.93 3.30
C GLY A 54 -6.90 3.27 4.73
N GLU A 55 -8.22 3.41 4.95
CA GLU A 55 -8.81 3.76 6.24
C GLU A 55 -8.87 2.53 7.17
N GLN A 56 -9.69 1.56 6.80
CA GLN A 56 -9.95 0.31 7.51
C GLN A 56 -10.51 -0.74 6.54
N PRO A 57 -10.56 -2.03 6.92
CA PRO A 57 -11.27 -3.03 6.13
C PRO A 57 -12.73 -2.68 5.92
N GLY A 58 -13.30 -3.08 4.79
CA GLY A 58 -14.75 -3.11 4.58
C GLY A 58 -15.34 -4.48 4.96
N ASP A 59 -16.63 -4.67 4.69
CA ASP A 59 -17.36 -5.91 5.00
C ASP A 59 -16.78 -7.13 4.28
N LYS A 60 -16.38 -6.98 3.02
CA LYS A 60 -15.78 -8.07 2.24
C LYS A 60 -14.38 -8.40 2.73
N GLU A 61 -13.59 -7.39 3.00
CA GLU A 61 -12.24 -7.53 3.54
C GLU A 61 -12.24 -8.25 4.89
N ASP A 62 -13.18 -7.89 5.79
CA ASP A 62 -13.33 -8.51 7.10
C ASP A 62 -13.73 -10.00 7.02
N LEU A 63 -14.49 -10.38 5.99
CA LEU A 63 -14.86 -11.76 5.74
C LEU A 63 -13.74 -12.58 5.09
N GLU A 64 -13.00 -11.97 4.14
CA GLU A 64 -11.98 -12.65 3.34
C GLU A 64 -10.57 -12.59 3.97
N GLY A 65 -10.37 -11.69 4.96
CA GLY A 65 -9.05 -11.49 5.61
C GLY A 65 -8.01 -10.81 4.72
N ARG A 66 -8.42 -10.18 3.60
CA ARG A 66 -7.51 -9.57 2.62
C ARG A 66 -7.88 -8.10 2.35
N PRO A 67 -6.89 -7.19 2.23
CA PRO A 67 -7.16 -5.77 2.01
C PRO A 67 -7.60 -5.48 0.57
N PHE A 68 -8.53 -4.55 0.42
CA PHE A 68 -8.98 -4.03 -0.86
C PHE A 68 -9.56 -5.09 -1.83
N VAL A 69 -10.39 -6.00 -1.35
CA VAL A 69 -11.11 -7.01 -2.16
C VAL A 69 -12.56 -6.61 -2.45
N GLY A 70 -13.13 -5.66 -1.72
CA GLY A 70 -14.47 -5.14 -1.90
C GLY A 70 -14.62 -4.12 -3.04
N PRO A 71 -15.74 -3.39 -3.10
CA PRO A 71 -16.02 -2.43 -4.18
C PRO A 71 -14.98 -1.32 -4.32
N ALA A 72 -14.45 -0.79 -3.19
CA ALA A 72 -13.40 0.22 -3.19
C ALA A 72 -12.07 -0.35 -3.73
N GLY A 73 -11.75 -1.60 -3.38
CA GLY A 73 -10.60 -2.32 -3.88
C GLY A 73 -10.66 -2.56 -5.38
N ARG A 74 -11.79 -3.02 -5.91
CA ARG A 74 -11.96 -3.17 -7.36
C ARG A 74 -11.79 -1.87 -8.13
N LEU A 75 -12.25 -0.74 -7.56
CA LEU A 75 -12.03 0.56 -8.17
C LEU A 75 -10.54 0.96 -8.15
N PHE A 76 -9.85 0.65 -7.05
CA PHE A 76 -8.41 0.84 -6.94
C PHE A 76 -7.64 -0.04 -7.94
N ASP A 77 -8.00 -1.33 -8.09
CA ASP A 77 -7.37 -2.24 -9.04
C ASP A 77 -7.54 -1.78 -10.49
N ARG A 78 -8.71 -1.20 -10.82
CA ARG A 78 -8.93 -0.55 -12.12
C ARG A 78 -7.96 0.61 -12.33
N ALA A 79 -7.75 1.47 -11.32
CA ALA A 79 -6.80 2.58 -11.42
C ALA A 79 -5.36 2.09 -11.58
N VAL A 80 -4.97 1.07 -10.81
CA VAL A 80 -3.66 0.41 -10.90
C VAL A 80 -3.41 -0.09 -12.33
N ALA A 81 -4.39 -0.77 -12.94
CA ALA A 81 -4.29 -1.25 -14.32
C ALA A 81 -4.21 -0.11 -15.34
N GLU A 82 -5.02 0.94 -15.19
CA GLU A 82 -5.06 2.09 -16.10
C GLU A 82 -3.75 2.92 -16.02
N LEU A 83 -3.08 2.94 -14.87
CA LEU A 83 -1.75 3.53 -14.69
C LEU A 83 -0.60 2.62 -15.19
N GLY A 84 -0.90 1.42 -15.66
CA GLY A 84 0.12 0.45 -16.07
C GLY A 84 0.90 -0.16 -14.89
N TRP A 85 0.37 -0.03 -13.66
CA TRP A 85 0.97 -0.64 -12.49
C TRP A 85 0.52 -2.10 -12.33
N SER A 86 1.31 -2.91 -11.60
CA SER A 86 0.93 -4.24 -11.15
C SER A 86 0.58 -4.22 -9.66
N ARG A 87 -0.59 -4.73 -9.28
CA ARG A 87 -0.99 -4.88 -7.88
C ARG A 87 0.04 -5.67 -7.06
N GLU A 88 0.67 -6.68 -7.66
CA GLU A 88 1.66 -7.56 -7.03
C GLU A 88 2.97 -6.84 -6.66
N ARG A 89 3.20 -5.64 -7.18
CA ARG A 89 4.36 -4.81 -6.85
C ARG A 89 4.07 -3.76 -5.77
N LEU A 90 2.81 -3.63 -5.35
CA LEU A 90 2.38 -2.72 -4.31
C LEU A 90 2.24 -3.47 -2.99
N TYR A 91 2.59 -2.81 -1.88
CA TYR A 91 2.13 -3.25 -0.57
C TYR A 91 0.88 -2.45 -0.22
N VAL A 92 -0.21 -3.13 0.07
CA VAL A 92 -1.51 -2.50 0.30
C VAL A 92 -2.02 -2.86 1.68
N THR A 93 -2.36 -1.87 2.48
CA THR A 93 -2.83 -2.04 3.85
C THR A 93 -3.83 -0.95 4.24
N ASN A 94 -4.26 -0.95 5.49
CA ASN A 94 -5.12 0.05 6.10
C ASN A 94 -4.51 0.60 7.39
N ALA A 95 -4.87 1.82 7.75
CA ALA A 95 -4.47 2.44 9.03
C ALA A 95 -5.03 1.68 10.23
N VAL A 96 -6.25 1.15 10.10
CA VAL A 96 -6.93 0.33 11.11
C VAL A 96 -7.09 -1.09 10.60
N LYS A 97 -6.78 -2.09 11.44
CA LYS A 97 -6.74 -3.51 11.03
C LYS A 97 -8.07 -4.23 11.17
N HIS A 98 -9.04 -3.66 11.88
CA HIS A 98 -10.33 -4.29 12.13
C HIS A 98 -11.49 -3.46 11.59
N PHE A 99 -12.53 -4.12 11.08
CA PHE A 99 -13.70 -3.48 10.50
C PHE A 99 -14.61 -2.86 11.57
N LYS A 100 -14.82 -1.56 11.50
CA LYS A 100 -15.83 -0.86 12.29
C LYS A 100 -17.14 -0.79 11.56
N TYR A 101 -18.19 -1.31 12.15
CA TYR A 101 -19.52 -1.30 11.57
C TYR A 101 -20.62 -1.07 12.62
N GLU A 102 -21.80 -0.74 12.13
CA GLU A 102 -23.06 -0.72 12.87
C GLU A 102 -24.03 -1.69 12.22
N LEU A 103 -24.76 -2.44 13.02
CA LEU A 103 -25.80 -3.33 12.51
C LEU A 103 -27.07 -2.53 12.20
N ARG A 104 -27.60 -2.70 10.99
CA ARG A 104 -28.95 -2.28 10.59
C ARG A 104 -29.69 -3.51 10.09
N GLY A 105 -30.49 -4.10 10.97
CA GLY A 105 -31.03 -5.44 10.76
C GLY A 105 -29.88 -6.46 10.64
N LYS A 106 -29.86 -7.21 9.55
CA LYS A 106 -28.78 -8.19 9.24
C LYS A 106 -27.56 -7.60 8.50
N ARG A 107 -27.59 -6.30 8.15
CA ARG A 107 -26.54 -5.67 7.36
C ARG A 107 -25.52 -4.97 8.27
N ARG A 108 -24.23 -5.21 7.99
CA ARG A 108 -23.12 -4.49 8.62
C ARG A 108 -22.83 -3.22 7.81
N ILE A 109 -23.10 -2.07 8.39
CA ILE A 109 -22.93 -0.77 7.75
C ILE A 109 -21.63 -0.14 8.25
N HIS A 110 -20.70 0.13 7.33
CA HIS A 110 -19.43 0.79 7.60
C HIS A 110 -19.58 2.07 8.42
N LYS A 111 -18.70 2.22 9.40
CA LYS A 111 -18.55 3.44 10.23
C LYS A 111 -17.10 3.83 10.26
N THR A 112 -16.80 5.10 10.08
CA THR A 112 -15.41 5.61 10.16
C THR A 112 -14.83 5.36 11.56
N PRO A 113 -13.62 4.86 11.69
CA PRO A 113 -12.93 4.70 12.96
C PRO A 113 -12.83 6.03 13.72
N ALA A 114 -13.05 6.00 15.01
CA ALA A 114 -12.78 7.15 15.87
C ALA A 114 -11.27 7.40 15.93
N GLN A 115 -10.86 8.64 16.22
CA GLN A 115 -9.45 9.00 16.32
C GLN A 115 -8.69 8.11 17.31
N ARG A 116 -9.31 7.79 18.47
CA ARG A 116 -8.71 6.90 19.49
C ARG A 116 -8.50 5.47 18.98
N GLU A 117 -9.37 4.97 18.11
CA GLU A 117 -9.28 3.63 17.53
C GLU A 117 -8.16 3.58 16.48
N ALA A 118 -8.05 4.63 15.66
CA ALA A 118 -6.94 4.76 14.71
C ALA A 118 -5.59 4.94 15.43
N ALA A 119 -5.55 5.72 16.52
CA ALA A 119 -4.35 5.91 17.32
C ALA A 119 -3.90 4.61 18.01
N ALA A 120 -4.82 3.82 18.56
CA ALA A 120 -4.51 2.51 19.15
C ALA A 120 -3.94 1.53 18.10
N CYS A 121 -4.35 1.65 16.84
CA CYS A 121 -3.91 0.76 15.76
C CYS A 121 -2.61 1.22 15.07
N LEU A 122 -2.11 2.42 15.37
CA LEU A 122 -1.01 3.07 14.64
C LEU A 122 0.29 2.26 14.69
N HIS A 123 0.63 1.67 15.83
CA HIS A 123 1.86 0.89 15.98
C HIS A 123 1.94 -0.33 15.05
N TRP A 124 0.79 -0.91 14.66
CA TRP A 124 0.73 -1.98 13.65
C TRP A 124 1.11 -1.46 12.27
N LEU A 125 0.58 -0.31 11.87
CA LEU A 125 0.93 0.34 10.61
C LEU A 125 2.41 0.74 10.57
N GLU A 126 2.93 1.33 11.65
CA GLU A 126 4.35 1.70 11.76
C GLU A 126 5.26 0.48 11.67
N SER A 127 4.86 -0.65 12.27
CA SER A 127 5.60 -1.91 12.18
C SER A 127 5.63 -2.47 10.76
N GLU A 128 4.51 -2.41 10.02
CA GLU A 128 4.48 -2.77 8.59
C GLU A 128 5.42 -1.86 7.78
N ILE A 129 5.34 -0.55 7.98
CA ILE A 129 6.20 0.42 7.29
C ILE A 129 7.68 0.16 7.57
N ALA A 130 8.02 -0.13 8.83
CA ALA A 130 9.39 -0.40 9.25
C ALA A 130 9.95 -1.69 8.61
N LEU A 131 9.12 -2.71 8.39
CA LEU A 131 9.52 -3.97 7.76
C LEU A 131 9.55 -3.89 6.24
N VAL A 132 8.57 -3.21 5.62
CA VAL A 132 8.46 -3.06 4.16
C VAL A 132 9.45 -2.02 3.64
N GLN A 133 9.72 -0.96 4.39
CA GLN A 133 10.62 0.15 4.04
C GLN A 133 10.30 0.76 2.66
N PRO A 134 9.06 1.20 2.42
CA PRO A 134 8.68 1.75 1.13
C PRO A 134 9.43 3.07 0.86
N ALA A 135 9.69 3.37 -0.41
CA ALA A 135 10.26 4.64 -0.84
C ALA A 135 9.24 5.78 -0.77
N ALA A 136 7.96 5.44 -0.94
CA ALA A 136 6.86 6.39 -0.84
C ALA A 136 5.58 5.69 -0.34
N LEU A 137 4.70 6.50 0.24
CA LEU A 137 3.40 6.11 0.78
C LEU A 137 2.29 6.85 0.03
N ILE A 138 1.16 6.18 -0.24
CA ILE A 138 -0.06 6.81 -0.71
C ILE A 138 -1.11 6.70 0.40
N ALA A 139 -1.59 7.84 0.89
CA ALA A 139 -2.67 7.93 1.86
C ALA A 139 -4.02 8.07 1.14
N LEU A 140 -4.85 7.05 1.21
CA LEU A 140 -6.20 7.04 0.64
C LEU A 140 -7.21 7.52 1.68
N GLY A 141 -7.54 8.81 1.65
CA GLY A 141 -8.53 9.44 2.54
C GLY A 141 -7.96 9.97 3.86
N GLY A 142 -8.82 10.64 4.61
CA GLY A 142 -8.42 11.45 5.77
C GLY A 142 -7.89 10.65 6.96
N VAL A 143 -8.41 9.44 7.22
CA VAL A 143 -7.93 8.60 8.34
C VAL A 143 -6.51 8.11 8.04
N ALA A 144 -6.27 7.59 6.83
CA ALA A 144 -4.93 7.17 6.42
C ALA A 144 -3.93 8.34 6.43
N ALA A 145 -4.30 9.47 5.84
CA ALA A 145 -3.45 10.66 5.81
C ALA A 145 -3.11 11.16 7.22
N ARG A 146 -4.10 11.21 8.12
CA ARG A 146 -3.88 11.59 9.51
C ARG A 146 -2.97 10.61 10.26
N SER A 147 -3.16 9.31 10.06
CA SER A 147 -2.34 8.28 10.70
C SER A 147 -0.87 8.37 10.27
N LEU A 148 -0.62 8.65 8.98
CA LEU A 148 0.74 8.77 8.46
C LEU A 148 1.40 10.10 8.80
N LEU A 149 0.66 11.22 8.75
CA LEU A 149 1.22 12.57 8.93
C LEU A 149 1.16 13.07 10.38
N GLY A 150 0.45 12.37 11.28
CA GLY A 150 0.33 12.76 12.70
C GLY A 150 -0.47 14.05 12.94
N ARG A 151 -1.15 14.61 11.92
CA ARG A 151 -1.93 15.85 11.98
C ARG A 151 -3.28 15.71 11.26
N PRO A 152 -4.25 16.59 11.54
CA PRO A 152 -5.45 16.68 10.71
C PRO A 152 -5.09 17.01 9.26
N VAL A 153 -5.81 16.39 8.31
CA VAL A 153 -5.63 16.57 6.87
C VAL A 153 -6.96 16.90 6.21
N ALA A 154 -7.01 18.01 5.50
CA ALA A 154 -8.15 18.43 4.69
C ALA A 154 -8.01 17.83 3.28
N VAL A 155 -8.45 16.57 3.10
CA VAL A 155 -8.18 15.79 1.88
C VAL A 155 -8.55 16.53 0.60
N MET A 156 -9.66 17.29 0.57
CA MET A 156 -10.10 18.00 -0.64
C MET A 156 -9.14 19.11 -1.08
N SER A 157 -8.45 19.76 -0.16
CA SER A 157 -7.46 20.79 -0.46
C SER A 157 -6.04 20.29 -0.54
N GLU A 158 -5.75 19.13 0.06
CA GLU A 158 -4.40 18.56 0.11
C GLU A 158 -4.21 17.35 -0.86
N ARG A 159 -5.26 16.92 -1.57
CA ARG A 159 -5.14 15.85 -2.55
C ARG A 159 -4.20 16.22 -3.70
N GLY A 160 -3.49 15.24 -4.24
CA GLY A 160 -2.50 15.45 -5.29
C GLY A 160 -1.24 16.18 -4.80
N GLN A 161 -1.00 16.23 -3.50
CA GLN A 161 0.19 16.87 -2.93
C GLN A 161 1.02 15.85 -2.14
N TRP A 162 2.34 16.02 -2.25
CA TRP A 162 3.32 15.29 -1.46
C TRP A 162 3.57 16.02 -0.14
N HIS A 163 3.58 15.25 0.94
CA HIS A 163 3.93 15.68 2.28
C HIS A 163 5.06 14.82 2.82
N GLN A 164 5.68 15.25 3.91
CA GLN A 164 6.62 14.43 4.66
C GLN A 164 6.02 14.08 6.02
N ASP A 165 6.17 12.80 6.41
CA ASP A 165 5.85 12.37 7.77
C ASP A 165 6.98 12.75 8.75
N ALA A 166 6.81 12.43 10.03
CA ALA A 166 7.80 12.73 11.08
C ALA A 166 9.17 12.04 10.86
N ALA A 167 9.23 10.98 10.05
CA ALA A 167 10.46 10.28 9.69
C ALA A 167 11.04 10.76 8.33
N GLY A 168 10.47 11.80 7.71
CA GLY A 168 10.90 12.36 6.42
C GLY A 168 10.46 11.55 5.21
N ARG A 169 9.57 10.55 5.36
CA ARG A 169 9.08 9.72 4.25
C ARG A 169 8.05 10.49 3.43
N GLN A 170 8.08 10.30 2.11
CA GLN A 170 7.14 10.95 1.19
C GLN A 170 5.76 10.30 1.28
N VAL A 171 4.73 11.10 1.51
CA VAL A 171 3.33 10.70 1.63
C VAL A 171 2.49 11.49 0.62
N LEU A 172 1.95 10.82 -0.39
CA LEU A 172 0.99 11.39 -1.31
C LEU A 172 -0.41 11.28 -0.72
N VAL A 173 -1.12 12.40 -0.59
CA VAL A 173 -2.50 12.41 -0.11
C VAL A 173 -3.46 12.40 -1.30
N THR A 174 -4.48 11.54 -1.27
CA THR A 174 -5.57 11.57 -2.24
C THR A 174 -6.88 11.03 -1.65
N LEU A 175 -7.94 11.02 -2.44
CA LEU A 175 -9.25 10.51 -2.03
C LEU A 175 -9.22 9.00 -1.81
N HIS A 176 -10.02 8.53 -0.84
CA HIS A 176 -10.31 7.11 -0.75
C HIS A 176 -11.25 6.69 -1.90
N PRO A 177 -11.04 5.55 -2.59
CA PRO A 177 -11.85 5.14 -3.74
C PRO A 177 -13.36 5.05 -3.42
N SER A 178 -13.74 4.77 -2.18
CA SER A 178 -15.15 4.80 -1.77
C SER A 178 -15.82 6.17 -1.89
N ALA A 179 -15.06 7.27 -1.90
CA ALA A 179 -15.61 8.61 -2.13
C ALA A 179 -16.09 8.76 -3.58
N LEU A 180 -15.34 8.20 -4.54
CA LEU A 180 -15.74 8.21 -5.96
C LEU A 180 -17.00 7.35 -6.19
N LEU A 181 -17.15 6.23 -5.45
CA LEU A 181 -18.34 5.37 -5.55
C LEU A 181 -19.61 6.08 -5.06
N ARG A 182 -19.50 6.99 -4.10
CA ARG A 182 -20.61 7.77 -3.53
C ARG A 182 -20.81 9.12 -4.20
N GLY A 183 -19.91 9.53 -5.10
CA GLY A 183 -19.96 10.81 -5.77
C GLY A 183 -21.13 10.98 -6.73
N ASP A 184 -21.37 12.22 -7.17
CA ASP A 184 -22.38 12.58 -8.16
C ASP A 184 -22.15 11.81 -9.47
N PRO A 185 -23.17 11.10 -10.00
CA PRO A 185 -23.09 10.41 -11.28
C PRO A 185 -22.64 11.29 -12.44
N GLN A 186 -23.01 12.57 -12.47
CA GLN A 186 -22.65 13.51 -13.51
C GLN A 186 -21.18 13.92 -13.46
N GLN A 187 -20.54 13.81 -12.32
CA GLN A 187 -19.14 14.18 -12.10
C GLN A 187 -18.18 12.98 -12.08
N LYS A 188 -18.69 11.76 -12.23
CA LYS A 188 -17.89 10.52 -12.06
C LYS A 188 -16.65 10.48 -12.94
N GLU A 189 -16.80 10.84 -14.22
CA GLU A 189 -15.67 10.78 -15.18
C GLU A 189 -14.59 11.82 -14.81
N ALA A 190 -15.01 13.06 -14.49
CA ALA A 190 -14.08 14.09 -14.06
C ALA A 190 -13.38 13.74 -12.74
N ALA A 191 -14.14 13.21 -11.76
CA ALA A 191 -13.58 12.75 -10.49
C ALA A 191 -12.61 11.58 -10.67
N TRP A 192 -12.91 10.65 -11.58
CA TRP A 192 -12.04 9.55 -11.94
C TRP A 192 -10.72 10.03 -12.53
N LYS A 193 -10.77 10.88 -13.55
CA LYS A 193 -9.56 11.47 -14.18
C LYS A 193 -8.71 12.24 -13.19
N ALA A 194 -9.34 13.05 -12.35
CA ALA A 194 -8.65 13.81 -11.32
C ALA A 194 -7.99 12.89 -10.27
N TRP A 195 -8.63 11.78 -9.92
CA TRP A 195 -8.06 10.81 -8.98
C TRP A 195 -6.90 10.02 -9.59
N LEU A 196 -7.01 9.62 -10.87
CA LEU A 196 -5.90 9.01 -11.61
C LEU A 196 -4.70 9.97 -11.72
N ALA A 197 -4.95 11.26 -11.95
CA ALA A 197 -3.89 12.27 -11.96
C ALA A 197 -3.17 12.36 -10.62
N ASP A 198 -3.91 12.34 -9.48
CA ASP A 198 -3.28 12.28 -8.16
C ASP A 198 -2.38 11.05 -8.02
N LEU A 199 -2.91 9.85 -8.33
CA LEU A 199 -2.15 8.60 -8.19
C LEU A 199 -0.92 8.57 -9.09
N SER A 200 -1.01 9.10 -10.32
CA SER A 200 0.09 9.12 -11.29
C SER A 200 1.33 9.86 -10.79
N LEU A 201 1.19 10.78 -9.82
CA LEU A 201 2.31 11.45 -9.17
C LEU A 201 3.25 10.47 -8.45
N ALA A 202 2.76 9.26 -8.11
CA ALA A 202 3.58 8.21 -7.50
C ALA A 202 4.26 7.29 -8.53
N SER A 203 4.01 7.44 -9.84
CA SER A 203 4.64 6.62 -10.89
C SER A 203 6.18 6.62 -10.84
N PRO A 204 6.88 7.75 -10.61
CA PRO A 204 8.33 7.71 -10.48
C PRO A 204 8.83 6.81 -9.33
N ALA A 205 8.14 6.81 -8.18
CA ALA A 205 8.48 5.94 -7.06
C ALA A 205 8.19 4.47 -7.37
N TYR A 206 7.11 4.19 -8.11
CA TYR A 206 6.75 2.86 -8.57
C TYR A 206 7.74 2.32 -9.61
N GLU A 207 8.15 3.13 -10.60
CA GLU A 207 9.02 2.75 -11.73
C GLU A 207 10.48 2.61 -11.35
N ALA A 208 10.96 3.29 -10.33
CA ALA A 208 12.36 3.28 -9.88
C ALA A 208 12.94 1.86 -9.63
N VAL A 209 12.08 0.83 -9.56
CA VAL A 209 12.46 -0.59 -9.47
C VAL A 209 12.78 -1.19 -10.84
N ALA A 210 12.11 -0.77 -11.91
CA ALA A 210 12.24 -1.38 -13.22
C ALA A 210 13.67 -1.17 -13.82
N GLY A 211 14.29 -0.05 -13.50
CA GLY A 211 15.66 0.27 -13.93
C GLY A 211 16.71 -0.70 -13.37
N ARG A 212 16.69 -0.94 -12.06
CA ARG A 212 17.68 -1.83 -11.40
C ARG A 212 17.53 -3.30 -11.76
N GLN A 213 16.33 -3.78 -12.01
CA GLN A 213 16.11 -5.16 -12.45
C GLN A 213 16.51 -5.38 -13.90
N ARG A 214 16.39 -4.36 -14.76
CA ARG A 214 16.86 -4.43 -16.16
C ARG A 214 18.38 -4.38 -16.27
N GLU A 215 19.06 -3.59 -15.43
CA GLU A 215 20.54 -3.57 -15.39
C GLU A 215 21.13 -4.88 -14.88
N SER A 216 20.48 -5.56 -13.92
CA SER A 216 20.93 -6.88 -13.44
C SER A 216 20.63 -8.03 -14.40
N ALA A 217 19.74 -7.84 -15.39
CA ALA A 217 19.39 -8.83 -16.40
C ALA A 217 20.12 -8.66 -17.74
N ALA A 218 21.02 -7.67 -17.88
CA ALA A 218 21.84 -7.53 -19.08
C ALA A 218 22.87 -8.67 -19.14
N PRO A 219 22.94 -9.43 -20.26
CA PRO A 219 23.91 -10.50 -20.38
C PRO A 219 25.33 -9.92 -20.38
N PRO A 220 26.34 -10.63 -19.83
CA PRO A 220 27.71 -10.15 -19.82
C PRO A 220 28.20 -9.96 -21.26
N ALA A 221 28.78 -8.79 -21.54
CA ALA A 221 29.31 -8.41 -22.81
C ALA A 221 30.26 -9.51 -23.33
N GLY A 222 29.93 -10.07 -24.50
CA GLY A 222 30.63 -11.18 -25.10
C GLY A 222 32.13 -10.87 -25.26
N ARG A 223 32.98 -11.73 -24.72
CA ARG A 223 34.40 -11.73 -24.89
C ARG A 223 34.71 -11.86 -26.39
N ALA A 224 35.17 -10.79 -27.04
CA ALA A 224 35.66 -10.82 -28.40
C ALA A 224 36.79 -11.83 -28.53
N LYS A 225 36.59 -12.87 -29.33
CA LYS A 225 37.64 -13.85 -29.71
C LYS A 225 38.67 -13.13 -30.54
N ARG A 226 39.87 -12.98 -29.99
CA ARG A 226 41.08 -12.52 -30.68
C ARG A 226 41.45 -13.55 -31.76
N ALA A 227 41.23 -13.19 -33.01
CA ALA A 227 41.69 -14.00 -34.14
C ALA A 227 43.22 -14.02 -34.17
N ALA A 228 43.77 -15.21 -34.05
CA ALA A 228 45.22 -15.44 -34.25
C ALA A 228 45.54 -15.30 -35.73
N ARG A 229 46.38 -14.33 -36.08
CA ARG A 229 47.02 -14.24 -37.37
C ARG A 229 48.03 -15.40 -37.49
N ARG A 230 47.84 -16.27 -38.48
CA ARG A 230 48.89 -17.19 -38.99
C ARG A 230 49.69 -16.43 -40.03
N GLU A 231 50.99 -16.32 -39.84
CA GLU A 231 51.93 -15.95 -40.89
C GLU A 231 52.23 -17.18 -41.79
N PRO A 232 52.38 -16.98 -43.12
CA PRO A 232 52.85 -18.04 -44.01
C PRO A 232 54.35 -18.11 -44.06
N ALA A 233 54.89 -19.34 -44.19
CA ALA A 233 56.30 -19.64 -44.51
C ALA A 233 56.51 -19.50 -45.99
#